data_c6d3568034573bd1617917fbdbbb75b2
#
_entry.id   c6d3568034573bd1617917fbdbbb75b2
#
_cell.length_a   1.000
_cell.length_b   1.000
_cell.length_c   1.000
_cell.angle_alpha   90.00
_cell.angle_beta   90.00
_cell.angle_gamma   90.00
#
_symmetry.space_group_name_H-M   'P 1'
#
loop_
_entity.id
_entity.type
_entity.pdbx_description
1 polymer ?
#
loop_
_entity_poly.entity_id
_entity_poly.type
_entity_poly.pdbx_seq_one_letter_code
_entity_poly.pdbx_strand_id
1 'polypeptide(L)'
;MRKIGRPSPAMVVALIALVFAMTGSAAAVVSFARNAGAVDGKSATSSGASTGFASGKLVAVRKSGLLRGTLPSKFLDPTTVPREFVFGRNAEVIDNGSETPFTIATIPGFGTVTATCGDENNNAGNENPRTTITFGNTSGQNIEFARSTGSGGALGVANLANNQASSFTITSSNTFTLQVQKLGTNLIVFGVVRQNGQGTNNASCINYGRVSQLG
;
A
#
# COMPACT_ATOMS: atom_id res chain seq x y z
N MET A 1 74.94 -30.14 -29.47
CA MET A 1 73.56 -29.96 -29.98
C MET A 1 72.64 -31.00 -29.31
N ARG A 2 71.72 -30.59 -28.39
CA ARG A 2 70.74 -31.53 -27.76
C ARG A 2 69.64 -31.82 -28.79
N LYS A 3 69.49 -33.09 -29.14
CA LYS A 3 68.39 -33.60 -29.99
C LYS A 3 67.11 -33.41 -29.19
N ILE A 4 66.21 -32.53 -29.65
CA ILE A 4 64.86 -32.43 -29.14
C ILE A 4 64.14 -33.72 -29.53
N GLY A 5 63.85 -34.57 -28.57
CA GLY A 5 63.08 -35.80 -28.80
C GLY A 5 61.67 -35.48 -29.24
N ARG A 6 61.11 -36.33 -30.13
CA ARG A 6 59.72 -36.22 -30.56
C ARG A 6 58.80 -36.35 -29.32
N PRO A 7 57.78 -35.52 -29.14
CA PRO A 7 56.85 -35.65 -28.02
C PRO A 7 56.17 -37.03 -28.08
N SER A 8 56.01 -37.63 -26.91
CA SER A 8 55.34 -38.93 -26.82
C SER A 8 53.81 -38.75 -27.16
N PRO A 9 53.15 -39.75 -27.74
CA PRO A 9 51.73 -39.67 -28.01
C PRO A 9 50.91 -39.28 -26.79
N ALA A 10 51.30 -39.73 -25.61
CA ALA A 10 50.65 -39.38 -24.33
C ALA A 10 50.75 -37.90 -24.01
N MET A 11 51.88 -37.25 -24.33
CA MET A 11 52.10 -35.83 -24.11
C MET A 11 51.22 -34.98 -25.03
N VAL A 12 51.00 -35.41 -26.27
CA VAL A 12 50.11 -34.75 -27.24
C VAL A 12 48.67 -34.81 -26.74
N VAL A 13 48.21 -35.96 -26.30
CA VAL A 13 46.83 -36.15 -25.75
C VAL A 13 46.64 -35.30 -24.49
N ALA A 14 47.64 -35.27 -23.57
CA ALA A 14 47.56 -34.43 -22.37
C ALA A 14 47.46 -32.94 -22.69
N LEU A 15 48.18 -32.46 -23.72
CA LEU A 15 48.13 -31.06 -24.14
C LEU A 15 46.77 -30.71 -24.78
N ILE A 16 46.21 -31.60 -25.56
CA ILE A 16 44.87 -31.41 -26.14
C ILE A 16 43.81 -31.41 -25.03
N ALA A 17 43.88 -32.32 -24.06
CA ALA A 17 42.96 -32.34 -22.92
C ALA A 17 43.05 -31.04 -22.07
N LEU A 18 44.26 -30.53 -21.89
CA LEU A 18 44.46 -29.24 -21.16
C LEU A 18 43.81 -28.07 -21.90
N VAL A 19 43.96 -28.00 -23.22
CA VAL A 19 43.33 -26.95 -24.03
C VAL A 19 41.79 -27.02 -23.92
N PHE A 20 41.20 -28.22 -24.00
CA PHE A 20 39.77 -28.39 -23.84
C PHE A 20 39.27 -28.08 -22.42
N ALA A 21 40.05 -28.41 -21.40
CA ALA A 21 39.71 -28.03 -20.01
C ALA A 21 39.74 -26.54 -19.79
N MET A 22 40.70 -25.84 -20.38
CA MET A 22 40.79 -24.35 -20.27
C MET A 22 39.70 -23.65 -21.08
N THR A 23 39.34 -24.13 -22.27
CA THR A 23 38.26 -23.56 -23.11
C THR A 23 36.88 -23.86 -22.53
N GLY A 24 36.67 -25.05 -21.98
CA GLY A 24 35.40 -25.42 -21.33
C GLY A 24 35.09 -24.60 -20.09
N SER A 25 36.07 -24.31 -19.25
CA SER A 25 35.89 -23.47 -18.05
C SER A 25 35.64 -22.01 -18.41
N ALA A 26 36.28 -21.47 -19.46
CA ALA A 26 36.04 -20.10 -19.92
C ALA A 26 34.61 -19.92 -20.49
N ALA A 27 34.08 -20.92 -21.22
CA ALA A 27 32.71 -20.85 -21.71
C ALA A 27 31.65 -20.91 -20.59
N ALA A 28 31.89 -21.70 -19.54
CA ALA A 28 31.03 -21.76 -18.38
C ALA A 28 31.00 -20.42 -17.61
N VAL A 29 32.17 -19.81 -17.38
CA VAL A 29 32.27 -18.52 -16.68
C VAL A 29 31.58 -17.39 -17.47
N VAL A 30 31.70 -17.38 -18.81
CA VAL A 30 31.06 -16.37 -19.64
C VAL A 30 29.51 -16.52 -19.64
N SER A 31 28.99 -17.76 -19.62
CA SER A 31 27.54 -17.97 -19.53
C SER A 31 26.99 -17.59 -18.17
N PHE A 32 27.71 -17.84 -17.07
CA PHE A 32 27.35 -17.37 -15.74
C PHE A 32 27.36 -15.84 -15.63
N ALA A 33 28.38 -15.18 -16.20
CA ALA A 33 28.47 -13.71 -16.18
C ALA A 33 27.34 -13.05 -17.02
N ARG A 34 26.94 -13.66 -18.12
CA ARG A 34 25.80 -13.18 -18.93
C ARG A 34 24.45 -13.35 -18.22
N ASN A 35 24.31 -14.36 -17.40
CA ASN A 35 23.08 -14.62 -16.66
C ASN A 35 23.03 -13.93 -15.29
N ALA A 36 24.12 -13.29 -14.84
CA ALA A 36 24.12 -12.53 -13.59
C ALA A 36 23.10 -11.37 -13.57
N GLY A 37 22.64 -10.89 -14.71
CA GLY A 37 21.59 -9.88 -14.86
C GLY A 37 20.20 -10.43 -15.14
N ALA A 38 20.03 -11.77 -15.17
CA ALA A 38 18.74 -12.40 -15.42
C ALA A 38 18.54 -13.62 -14.52
N VAL A 39 17.33 -13.84 -14.05
CA VAL A 39 16.88 -15.05 -13.38
C VAL A 39 15.76 -15.63 -14.23
N ASP A 40 15.83 -16.93 -14.54
CA ASP A 40 14.87 -17.63 -15.40
C ASP A 40 14.62 -16.94 -16.75
N GLY A 41 15.69 -16.42 -17.36
CA GLY A 41 15.61 -15.72 -18.64
C GLY A 41 15.03 -14.30 -18.58
N LYS A 42 14.67 -13.81 -17.40
CA LYS A 42 14.14 -12.46 -17.21
C LYS A 42 15.22 -11.49 -16.76
N SER A 43 15.43 -10.41 -17.53
CA SER A 43 16.35 -9.34 -17.16
C SER A 43 15.79 -8.52 -15.98
N ALA A 44 16.70 -8.03 -15.13
CA ALA A 44 16.32 -7.11 -14.05
C ALA A 44 16.08 -5.70 -14.58
N THR A 45 15.14 -4.98 -13.96
CA THR A 45 14.91 -3.55 -14.17
C THR A 45 14.94 -2.80 -12.84
N SER A 46 15.16 -1.48 -12.88
CA SER A 46 15.18 -0.67 -11.66
C SER A 46 13.78 -0.45 -11.08
N SER A 47 13.72 -0.22 -9.79
CA SER A 47 12.47 0.15 -9.10
C SER A 47 11.86 1.48 -9.56
N GLY A 48 12.64 2.31 -10.26
CA GLY A 48 12.20 3.56 -10.88
C GLY A 48 11.57 3.41 -12.27
N ALA A 49 11.70 2.26 -12.90
CA ALA A 49 11.16 2.01 -14.24
C ALA A 49 9.64 2.17 -14.31
N SER A 50 9.10 2.50 -15.47
CA SER A 50 7.66 2.48 -15.71
C SER A 50 7.14 1.04 -15.70
N THR A 51 5.85 0.85 -15.40
CA THR A 51 5.22 -0.49 -15.37
C THR A 51 5.27 -1.18 -16.73
N GLY A 52 5.10 -0.44 -17.83
CA GLY A 52 5.21 -0.99 -19.17
C GLY A 52 6.62 -1.49 -19.50
N PHE A 53 7.67 -0.75 -19.11
CA PHE A 53 9.05 -1.17 -19.29
C PHE A 53 9.43 -2.36 -18.40
N ALA A 54 8.84 -2.45 -17.20
CA ALA A 54 9.08 -3.55 -16.25
C ALA A 54 8.30 -4.84 -16.59
N SER A 55 7.35 -4.78 -17.53
CA SER A 55 6.57 -5.95 -17.93
C SER A 55 7.47 -7.11 -18.38
N GLY A 56 7.25 -8.28 -17.83
CA GLY A 56 8.05 -9.47 -18.09
C GLY A 56 9.48 -9.46 -17.52
N LYS A 57 9.87 -8.44 -16.74
CA LYS A 57 11.18 -8.30 -16.12
C LYS A 57 11.11 -8.46 -14.60
N LEU A 58 12.26 -8.75 -14.00
CA LEU A 58 12.40 -8.74 -12.54
C LEU A 58 12.65 -7.31 -12.07
N VAL A 59 11.91 -6.86 -11.08
CA VAL A 59 12.12 -5.53 -10.50
C VAL A 59 13.17 -5.59 -9.40
N ALA A 60 14.27 -4.86 -9.58
CA ALA A 60 15.30 -4.77 -8.56
C ALA A 60 14.81 -3.94 -7.36
N VAL A 61 14.87 -4.54 -6.19
CA VAL A 61 14.49 -3.89 -4.94
C VAL A 61 15.70 -3.16 -4.37
N ARG A 62 15.56 -1.89 -4.02
CA ARG A 62 16.67 -1.10 -3.46
C ARG A 62 17.11 -1.64 -2.10
N LYS A 63 18.42 -1.78 -1.93
CA LYS A 63 19.06 -2.16 -0.66
C LYS A 63 19.10 -1.01 0.35
N SER A 64 18.69 0.20 0.01
CA SER A 64 18.83 1.38 0.86
C SER A 64 17.64 1.56 1.80
N GLY A 65 17.92 1.70 3.09
CA GLY A 65 16.96 2.07 4.13
C GLY A 65 16.48 0.93 5.02
N LEU A 66 15.71 1.28 6.04
CA LEU A 66 15.15 0.38 7.06
C LEU A 66 14.18 -0.66 6.48
N LEU A 67 13.62 -0.41 5.31
CA LEU A 67 12.71 -1.32 4.60
C LEU A 67 13.45 -2.02 3.46
N ARG A 68 14.35 -2.90 3.82
CA ARG A 68 15.03 -3.76 2.85
C ARG A 68 14.01 -4.62 2.12
N GLY A 69 14.05 -4.58 0.81
CA GLY A 69 13.22 -5.45 0.01
C GLY A 69 11.80 -4.93 -0.29
N THR A 70 11.51 -3.65 -0.06
CA THR A 70 10.20 -3.07 -0.39
C THR A 70 10.04 -2.93 -1.90
N LEU A 71 9.04 -3.59 -2.45
CA LEU A 71 8.63 -3.42 -3.83
C LEU A 71 7.73 -2.18 -3.93
N PRO A 72 8.02 -1.22 -4.84
CA PRO A 72 7.12 -0.09 -5.04
C PRO A 72 5.71 -0.54 -5.38
N SER A 73 4.70 0.11 -4.78
CA SER A 73 3.27 -0.28 -4.94
C SER A 73 2.77 -0.33 -6.38
N LYS A 74 3.40 0.42 -7.29
CA LYS A 74 3.09 0.38 -8.73
C LYS A 74 3.37 -0.96 -9.41
N PHE A 75 4.20 -1.83 -8.79
CA PHE A 75 4.49 -3.18 -9.30
C PHE A 75 3.69 -4.27 -8.58
N LEU A 76 2.92 -3.90 -7.58
CA LEU A 76 2.00 -4.81 -6.92
C LEU A 76 0.69 -4.81 -7.71
N ASP A 77 0.21 -5.99 -8.04
CA ASP A 77 -1.13 -6.13 -8.60
C ASP A 77 -2.15 -5.70 -7.53
N PRO A 78 -2.93 -4.64 -7.77
CA PRO A 78 -3.89 -4.17 -6.79
C PRO A 78 -4.99 -5.19 -6.47
N THR A 79 -5.17 -6.20 -7.30
CA THR A 79 -6.20 -7.23 -7.12
C THR A 79 -5.72 -8.42 -6.30
N THR A 80 -4.40 -8.67 -6.24
CA THR A 80 -3.83 -9.86 -5.61
C THR A 80 -3.16 -9.59 -4.26
N VAL A 81 -2.80 -8.34 -3.96
CA VAL A 81 -2.15 -7.98 -2.71
C VAL A 81 -3.13 -7.21 -1.83
N PRO A 82 -3.51 -7.73 -0.66
CA PRO A 82 -4.31 -6.97 0.29
C PRO A 82 -3.60 -5.65 0.61
N ARG A 83 -4.26 -4.55 0.31
CA ARG A 83 -3.74 -3.23 0.64
C ARG A 83 -4.20 -2.87 2.04
N GLU A 84 -3.25 -2.76 2.92
CA GLU A 84 -3.49 -2.24 4.26
C GLU A 84 -2.67 -0.97 4.45
N PHE A 85 -3.29 0.07 4.92
CA PHE A 85 -2.61 1.27 5.37
C PHE A 85 -3.30 1.84 6.61
N VAL A 86 -2.51 2.44 7.46
CA VAL A 86 -2.98 3.10 8.67
C VAL A 86 -3.17 4.59 8.43
N PHE A 87 -4.12 5.18 9.15
CA PHE A 87 -4.32 6.62 9.16
C PHE A 87 -4.39 7.12 10.60
N GLY A 88 -4.01 8.37 10.79
CA GLY A 88 -4.16 9.06 12.07
C GLY A 88 -4.22 10.57 11.84
N ARG A 89 -5.21 11.22 12.44
CA ARG A 89 -5.41 12.65 12.35
C ARG A 89 -6.02 13.18 13.63
N ASN A 90 -5.51 14.31 14.07
CA ASN A 90 -6.09 15.11 15.14
C ASN A 90 -6.62 16.43 14.56
N ALA A 91 -7.76 16.88 15.04
CA ALA A 91 -8.32 18.18 14.71
C ALA A 91 -8.88 18.81 15.98
N GLU A 92 -8.66 20.10 16.14
CA GLU A 92 -9.24 20.88 17.22
C GLU A 92 -10.71 21.16 16.94
N VAL A 93 -11.51 21.27 17.98
CA VAL A 93 -12.89 21.74 17.90
C VAL A 93 -12.85 23.24 17.67
N ILE A 94 -13.63 23.69 16.71
CA ILE A 94 -13.81 25.11 16.47
C ILE A 94 -15.13 25.53 17.13
N ASP A 95 -15.00 26.34 18.18
CA ASP A 95 -16.15 26.90 18.87
C ASP A 95 -16.95 27.84 17.95
N ASN A 96 -18.27 27.62 17.85
CA ASN A 96 -19.20 28.37 17.03
C ASN A 96 -18.78 28.62 15.57
N GLY A 97 -17.81 27.86 15.06
CA GLY A 97 -17.26 27.99 13.71
C GLY A 97 -17.83 26.98 12.72
N SER A 98 -17.55 27.22 11.43
CA SER A 98 -17.82 26.25 10.39
C SER A 98 -16.83 25.10 10.49
N GLU A 99 -17.33 23.87 10.65
CA GLU A 99 -16.53 22.67 10.65
C GLU A 99 -15.82 22.49 9.30
N THR A 100 -14.50 22.46 9.30
CA THR A 100 -13.71 22.23 8.08
C THR A 100 -13.42 20.74 7.91
N PRO A 101 -13.88 20.12 6.80
CA PRO A 101 -13.57 18.74 6.54
C PRO A 101 -12.07 18.53 6.29
N PHE A 102 -11.51 17.46 6.84
CA PHE A 102 -10.15 17.02 6.57
C PHE A 102 -10.14 15.57 6.10
N THR A 103 -9.26 15.26 5.17
CA THR A 103 -9.13 13.90 4.64
C THR A 103 -8.42 13.00 5.64
N ILE A 104 -9.05 11.91 6.02
CA ILE A 104 -8.46 10.83 6.82
C ILE A 104 -7.73 9.84 5.92
N ALA A 105 -8.40 9.39 4.86
CA ALA A 105 -7.86 8.39 3.95
C ALA A 105 -8.34 8.63 2.52
N THR A 106 -7.44 8.47 1.57
CA THR A 106 -7.77 8.37 0.15
C THR A 106 -7.57 6.93 -0.30
N ILE A 107 -8.60 6.32 -0.83
CA ILE A 107 -8.63 4.91 -1.21
C ILE A 107 -8.70 4.83 -2.74
N PRO A 108 -7.58 4.54 -3.41
CA PRO A 108 -7.53 4.50 -4.87
C PRO A 108 -8.58 3.56 -5.46
N GLY A 109 -9.36 4.07 -6.41
CA GLY A 109 -10.40 3.30 -7.10
C GLY A 109 -11.71 3.12 -6.31
N PHE A 110 -11.82 3.66 -5.10
CA PHE A 110 -13.05 3.62 -4.29
C PHE A 110 -13.54 5.02 -3.91
N GLY A 111 -12.71 5.82 -3.26
CA GLY A 111 -13.16 7.11 -2.78
C GLY A 111 -12.29 7.69 -1.66
N THR A 112 -12.87 8.62 -0.92
CA THR A 112 -12.20 9.31 0.20
C THR A 112 -13.00 9.19 1.48
N VAL A 113 -12.30 9.01 2.59
CA VAL A 113 -12.85 9.15 3.93
C VAL A 113 -12.42 10.49 4.48
N THR A 114 -13.38 11.33 4.82
CA THR A 114 -13.13 12.62 5.47
C THR A 114 -13.77 12.63 6.84
N ALA A 115 -13.29 13.52 7.70
CA ALA A 115 -13.93 13.82 8.98
C ALA A 115 -14.06 15.33 9.17
N THR A 116 -15.01 15.71 9.97
CA THR A 116 -15.05 17.03 10.63
C THR A 116 -14.97 16.87 12.13
N CYS A 117 -14.47 17.88 12.81
CA CYS A 117 -14.47 17.95 14.26
C CYS A 117 -15.21 19.23 14.65
N GLY A 118 -16.36 19.09 15.27
CA GLY A 118 -17.22 20.19 15.64
C GLY A 118 -17.64 20.14 17.10
N ASP A 119 -18.28 21.19 17.55
CA ASP A 119 -18.92 21.26 18.85
C ASP A 119 -20.39 20.83 18.76
N GLU A 120 -20.81 19.85 19.58
CA GLU A 120 -22.16 19.31 19.56
C GLU A 120 -23.21 20.34 20.08
N ASN A 121 -22.85 21.10 21.10
CA ASN A 121 -23.75 22.02 21.79
C ASN A 121 -23.57 23.48 21.41
N ASN A 122 -22.53 23.80 20.65
CA ASN A 122 -22.24 25.16 20.16
C ASN A 122 -22.15 26.22 21.27
N ASN A 123 -21.66 25.82 22.46
CA ASN A 123 -21.52 26.65 23.64
C ASN A 123 -20.08 27.15 23.77
N ALA A 124 -19.90 28.47 23.68
CA ALA A 124 -18.59 29.11 23.83
C ALA A 124 -17.88 28.69 25.11
N GLY A 125 -16.66 28.19 24.97
CA GLY A 125 -15.80 27.84 26.09
C GLY A 125 -16.12 26.55 26.83
N ASN A 126 -17.00 25.71 26.29
CA ASN A 126 -17.40 24.43 26.86
C ASN A 126 -17.71 23.44 25.73
N GLU A 127 -16.68 23.14 24.92
CA GLU A 127 -16.83 22.33 23.72
C GLU A 127 -17.17 20.87 24.06
N ASN A 128 -18.18 20.36 23.38
CA ASN A 128 -18.51 18.95 23.35
C ASN A 128 -18.13 18.36 21.99
N PRO A 129 -16.92 17.77 21.85
CA PRO A 129 -16.45 17.34 20.56
C PRO A 129 -17.37 16.29 19.94
N ARG A 130 -17.70 16.50 18.65
CA ARG A 130 -18.35 15.50 17.81
C ARG A 130 -17.54 15.31 16.55
N THR A 131 -17.54 14.11 16.04
CA THR A 131 -16.90 13.78 14.78
C THR A 131 -17.93 13.33 13.77
N THR A 132 -17.97 13.97 12.61
CA THR A 132 -18.73 13.47 11.48
C THR A 132 -17.79 12.81 10.48
N ILE A 133 -17.97 11.51 10.25
CA ILE A 133 -17.23 10.73 9.26
C ILE A 133 -18.05 10.69 7.98
N THR A 134 -17.40 11.01 6.87
CA THR A 134 -18.02 11.00 5.54
C THR A 134 -17.21 10.14 4.61
N PHE A 135 -17.86 9.20 3.93
CA PHE A 135 -17.29 8.47 2.80
C PHE A 135 -17.85 9.03 1.49
N GLY A 136 -16.97 9.53 0.63
CA GLY A 136 -17.30 10.00 -0.71
C GLY A 136 -16.90 8.97 -1.75
N ASN A 137 -17.84 8.51 -2.56
CA ASN A 137 -17.59 7.58 -3.65
C ASN A 137 -17.05 8.31 -4.87
N THR A 138 -15.79 8.05 -5.24
CA THR A 138 -15.16 8.55 -6.48
C THR A 138 -14.70 7.40 -7.37
N SER A 139 -15.33 6.23 -7.25
CA SER A 139 -14.93 5.00 -7.94
C SER A 139 -15.28 4.96 -9.43
N GLY A 140 -16.04 5.91 -9.94
CA GLY A 140 -16.58 5.91 -11.30
C GLY A 140 -17.83 5.08 -11.49
N GLN A 141 -18.33 4.40 -10.46
CA GLN A 141 -19.53 3.53 -10.51
C GLN A 141 -20.26 3.50 -9.17
N ASN A 142 -21.45 2.90 -9.15
CA ASN A 142 -22.18 2.66 -7.92
C ASN A 142 -21.48 1.57 -7.10
N ILE A 143 -21.50 1.72 -5.79
CA ILE A 143 -20.93 0.79 -4.82
C ILE A 143 -21.96 0.41 -3.78
N GLU A 144 -21.84 -0.78 -3.20
CA GLU A 144 -22.51 -1.12 -1.96
C GLU A 144 -21.73 -0.58 -0.79
N PHE A 145 -22.41 0.11 0.11
CA PHE A 145 -21.81 0.77 1.25
C PHE A 145 -22.57 0.39 2.53
N ALA A 146 -21.84 -0.11 3.51
CA ALA A 146 -22.35 -0.38 4.83
C ALA A 146 -21.51 0.32 5.90
N ARG A 147 -22.18 0.80 6.96
CA ARG A 147 -21.52 1.46 8.08
C ARG A 147 -22.06 0.97 9.40
N SER A 148 -21.19 0.92 10.41
CA SER A 148 -21.59 0.69 11.79
C SER A 148 -20.77 1.57 12.74
N THR A 149 -21.33 1.89 13.88
CA THR A 149 -20.67 2.60 14.97
C THR A 149 -20.81 1.78 16.25
N GLY A 150 -19.71 1.66 17.01
CA GLY A 150 -19.69 0.92 18.27
C GLY A 150 -19.81 -0.59 18.14
N SER A 151 -19.91 -1.25 19.27
CA SER A 151 -20.13 -2.68 19.37
C SER A 151 -21.62 -3.00 19.21
N GLY A 152 -22.10 -3.19 17.98
CA GLY A 152 -23.44 -3.71 17.73
C GLY A 152 -24.46 -2.76 17.10
N GLY A 153 -24.03 -1.61 16.59
CA GLY A 153 -24.88 -0.75 15.78
C GLY A 153 -25.30 -1.47 14.48
N ALA A 154 -26.57 -1.38 14.11
CA ALA A 154 -27.07 -1.95 12.86
C ALA A 154 -26.26 -1.43 11.67
N LEU A 155 -25.85 -2.34 10.78
CA LEU A 155 -25.24 -2.01 9.52
C LEU A 155 -26.30 -1.28 8.66
N GLY A 156 -26.12 0.04 8.49
CA GLY A 156 -26.88 0.76 7.46
C GLY A 156 -26.29 0.39 6.11
N VAL A 157 -26.98 -0.42 5.33
CA VAL A 157 -26.56 -0.76 3.95
C VAL A 157 -27.25 0.20 2.98
N ALA A 158 -26.50 0.77 2.07
CA ALA A 158 -27.03 1.63 1.01
C ALA A 158 -26.23 1.46 -0.29
N ASN A 159 -26.89 1.65 -1.43
CA ASN A 159 -26.21 1.87 -2.68
C ASN A 159 -25.78 3.32 -2.76
N LEU A 160 -24.47 3.55 -2.86
CA LEU A 160 -23.90 4.88 -2.98
C LEU A 160 -23.48 5.11 -4.44
N ALA A 161 -24.21 5.99 -5.12
CA ALA A 161 -23.91 6.32 -6.50
C ALA A 161 -22.55 7.00 -6.64
N ASN A 162 -21.95 6.96 -7.84
CA ASN A 162 -20.72 7.67 -8.11
C ASN A 162 -20.90 9.17 -7.82
N ASN A 163 -19.90 9.80 -7.22
CA ASN A 163 -19.89 11.19 -6.75
C ASN A 163 -20.91 11.51 -5.64
N GLN A 164 -21.49 10.50 -5.01
CA GLN A 164 -22.29 10.67 -3.81
C GLN A 164 -21.48 10.40 -2.55
N ALA A 165 -21.94 10.94 -1.44
CA ALA A 165 -21.33 10.75 -0.14
C ALA A 165 -22.35 10.29 0.90
N SER A 166 -21.87 9.53 1.89
CA SER A 166 -22.65 9.12 3.05
C SER A 166 -21.91 9.52 4.32
N SER A 167 -22.63 10.15 5.25
CA SER A 167 -22.06 10.65 6.50
C SER A 167 -22.77 10.06 7.71
N PHE A 168 -22.05 10.03 8.83
CA PHE A 168 -22.60 9.72 10.15
C PHE A 168 -21.78 10.41 11.23
N THR A 169 -22.44 10.70 12.33
CA THR A 169 -21.85 11.47 13.45
C THR A 169 -21.59 10.56 14.64
N ILE A 170 -20.49 10.80 15.31
CA ILE A 170 -20.04 10.14 16.53
C ILE A 170 -19.87 11.23 17.60
N THR A 171 -20.67 11.16 18.65
CA THR A 171 -20.72 12.15 19.75
C THR A 171 -19.99 11.72 21.03
N SER A 172 -19.35 10.54 20.97
CA SER A 172 -18.53 10.00 22.08
C SER A 172 -17.35 9.21 21.51
N SER A 173 -16.34 8.98 22.34
CA SER A 173 -15.22 8.12 21.92
C SER A 173 -15.74 6.74 21.55
N ASN A 174 -15.55 6.33 20.29
CA ASN A 174 -16.14 5.12 19.77
C ASN A 174 -15.35 4.57 18.57
N THR A 175 -15.67 3.36 18.15
CA THR A 175 -15.18 2.75 16.93
C THR A 175 -16.17 2.95 15.78
N PHE A 176 -15.69 2.88 14.55
CA PHE A 176 -16.54 2.79 13.37
C PHE A 176 -15.98 1.78 12.37
N THR A 177 -16.86 1.21 11.60
CA THR A 177 -16.51 0.34 10.48
C THR A 177 -17.27 0.78 9.24
N LEU A 178 -16.55 0.91 8.13
CA LEU A 178 -17.13 1.08 6.81
C LEU A 178 -16.79 -0.16 5.99
N GLN A 179 -17.78 -0.72 5.34
CA GLN A 179 -17.62 -1.78 4.36
C GLN A 179 -18.05 -1.24 3.01
N VAL A 180 -17.17 -1.38 2.03
CA VAL A 180 -17.41 -0.89 0.68
C VAL A 180 -17.15 -2.04 -0.28
N GLN A 181 -18.15 -2.36 -1.10
CA GLN A 181 -18.04 -3.40 -2.09
C GLN A 181 -18.20 -2.85 -3.51
N LYS A 182 -17.27 -3.24 -4.37
CA LYS A 182 -17.25 -2.87 -5.78
C LYS A 182 -16.78 -4.07 -6.60
N LEU A 183 -17.65 -4.59 -7.50
CA LEU A 183 -17.29 -5.61 -8.51
C LEU A 183 -16.20 -6.61 -8.08
N GLY A 184 -16.48 -7.42 -7.06
CA GLY A 184 -15.57 -8.47 -6.60
C GLY A 184 -14.45 -8.01 -5.65
N THR A 185 -14.35 -6.71 -5.36
CA THR A 185 -13.39 -6.19 -4.40
C THR A 185 -14.10 -5.64 -3.17
N ASN A 186 -13.70 -6.09 -2.00
CA ASN A 186 -14.21 -5.63 -0.71
C ASN A 186 -13.18 -4.75 -0.02
N LEU A 187 -13.66 -3.66 0.56
CA LEU A 187 -12.88 -2.76 1.37
C LEU A 187 -13.46 -2.69 2.77
N ILE A 188 -12.61 -2.77 3.77
CA ILE A 188 -12.97 -2.53 5.15
C ILE A 188 -12.14 -1.39 5.70
N VAL A 189 -12.80 -0.34 6.17
CA VAL A 189 -12.19 0.73 6.96
C VAL A 189 -12.62 0.51 8.41
N PHE A 190 -11.65 0.23 9.26
CA PHE A 190 -11.86 0.20 10.69
C PHE A 190 -11.22 1.43 11.30
N GLY A 191 -11.99 2.20 12.05
CA GLY A 191 -11.49 3.42 12.69
C GLY A 191 -11.95 3.55 14.12
N VAL A 192 -11.21 4.38 14.84
CA VAL A 192 -11.50 4.80 16.21
C VAL A 192 -11.56 6.31 16.21
N VAL A 193 -12.62 6.85 16.74
CA VAL A 193 -12.75 8.25 17.09
C VAL A 193 -12.54 8.38 18.60
N ARG A 194 -11.61 9.22 18.98
CA ARG A 194 -11.37 9.57 20.37
C ARG A 194 -11.64 11.06 20.54
N GLN A 195 -12.49 11.38 21.49
CA GLN A 195 -12.79 12.75 21.88
C GLN A 195 -11.99 13.10 23.12
N ASN A 196 -11.40 14.25 23.14
CA ASN A 196 -10.54 14.72 24.22
C ASN A 196 -10.92 16.14 24.61
N GLY A 197 -10.78 16.48 25.88
CA GLY A 197 -11.02 17.82 26.41
C GLY A 197 -12.49 18.23 26.45
N GLN A 198 -13.43 17.28 26.52
CA GLN A 198 -14.86 17.60 26.67
C GLN A 198 -15.09 18.57 27.84
N GLY A 199 -15.86 19.63 27.60
CA GLY A 199 -16.12 20.66 28.58
C GLY A 199 -14.98 21.69 28.76
N THR A 200 -14.04 21.75 27.84
CA THR A 200 -12.91 22.69 27.86
C THR A 200 -12.77 23.43 26.53
N ASN A 201 -12.06 24.56 26.53
CA ASN A 201 -11.79 25.36 25.31
C ASN A 201 -10.72 24.73 24.38
N ASN A 202 -10.19 23.57 24.73
CA ASN A 202 -9.15 22.87 23.95
C ASN A 202 -9.59 21.45 23.57
N ALA A 203 -10.86 21.28 23.31
CA ALA A 203 -11.39 20.01 22.89
C ALA A 203 -10.89 19.61 21.50
N SER A 204 -10.74 18.32 21.25
CA SER A 204 -10.24 17.80 19.99
C SER A 204 -10.83 16.44 19.64
N CYS A 205 -10.86 16.15 18.34
CA CYS A 205 -11.21 14.85 17.80
C CYS A 205 -9.96 14.19 17.24
N ILE A 206 -9.65 13.00 17.75
CA ILE A 206 -8.55 12.17 17.27
C ILE A 206 -9.15 11.01 16.49
N ASN A 207 -8.78 10.91 15.21
CA ASN A 207 -9.23 9.85 14.32
C ASN A 207 -8.04 9.00 13.93
N TYR A 208 -8.09 7.70 14.16
CA TYR A 208 -7.06 6.76 13.72
C TYR A 208 -7.67 5.41 13.37
N GLY A 209 -6.97 4.67 12.54
CA GLY A 209 -7.46 3.38 12.11
C GLY A 209 -6.66 2.80 10.96
N ARG A 210 -7.29 1.84 10.29
CA ARG A 210 -6.71 1.16 9.14
C ARG A 210 -7.73 0.94 8.04
N VAL A 211 -7.24 0.89 6.84
CA VAL A 211 -7.98 0.47 5.65
C VAL A 211 -7.39 -0.86 5.20
N SER A 212 -8.23 -1.86 5.01
CA SER A 212 -7.86 -3.17 4.48
C SER A 212 -8.67 -3.44 3.24
N GLN A 213 -8.01 -3.65 2.11
CA GLN A 213 -8.63 -4.07 0.88
C GLN A 213 -8.49 -5.59 0.78
N LEU A 214 -9.62 -6.28 0.72
CA LEU A 214 -9.71 -7.71 0.49
C LEU A 214 -9.94 -7.92 -1.00
N GLY A 215 -9.14 -8.78 -1.62
CA GLY A 215 -9.22 -9.13 -3.03
C GLY A 215 -10.49 -9.89 -3.40
#